data_4ef9645043dfe0c0b440a7bba2d96e69
#
_entry.id   4ef9645043dfe0c0b440a7bba2d96e69
#
_cell.length_a   1.000
_cell.length_b   1.000
_cell.length_c   1.000
_cell.angle_alpha   90.00
_cell.angle_beta   90.00
_cell.angle_gamma   90.00
#
_symmetry.space_group_name_H-M   'P 1'
#
loop_
_entity.id
_entity.type
_entity.pdbx_description
1 polymer ?
#
loop_
_entity_poly.entity_id
_entity_poly.type
_entity_poly.pdbx_seq_one_letter_code
_entity_poly.pdbx_strand_id
1 'polypeptide(L)'
;RTKREVKIDSSIYEPFKSAILQSLKRSKGKTFTELSDDVVKIIKKKFSEFNGSIPWYTISVLRDLETRGVVDNFVEKGKKMNRLKK
;
A
#
# COMPACT_ATOMS: atom_id res chain seq x y z
N ARG A 1 -16.48 8.49 -16.55
CA ARG A 1 -16.06 8.29 -15.98
C ARG A 1 -16.12 7.61 -15.48
N THR A 2 -16.23 7.16 -15.42
CA THR A 2 -16.37 6.54 -14.81
C THR A 2 -15.69 5.95 -14.22
N LYS A 3 -15.29 6.26 -13.76
CA LYS A 3 -14.53 5.81 -13.13
C LYS A 3 -14.97 5.40 -12.09
N ARG A 4 -14.88 4.44 -11.63
CA ARG A 4 -15.29 4.08 -10.61
C ARG A 4 -14.49 4.34 -9.60
N GLU A 5 -14.80 4.96 -8.73
CA GLU A 5 -14.07 5.16 -7.73
C GLU A 5 -14.34 4.18 -6.80
N VAL A 6 -13.44 3.48 -6.25
CA VAL A 6 -13.61 2.52 -5.21
C VAL A 6 -13.58 3.31 -3.95
N LYS A 7 -14.70 3.38 -3.23
CA LYS A 7 -14.69 4.07 -2.02
C LYS A 7 -14.29 3.17 -0.94
N ILE A 8 -13.14 3.34 -0.34
CA ILE A 8 -12.68 2.56 0.78
C ILE A 8 -12.97 3.35 2.04
N ASP A 9 -13.69 2.75 2.97
CA ASP A 9 -14.04 3.37 4.21
C ASP A 9 -12.78 3.85 4.89
N SER A 10 -12.80 5.03 5.49
CA SER A 10 -11.60 5.55 6.13
C SER A 10 -11.13 4.64 7.26
N SER A 11 -12.05 3.91 7.90
CA SER A 11 -11.66 2.98 8.94
C SER A 11 -10.80 1.84 8.39
N ILE A 12 -10.87 1.59 7.08
CA ILE A 12 -10.04 0.60 6.44
C ILE A 12 -8.85 1.28 5.77
N TYR A 13 -9.09 2.42 5.15
CA TYR A 13 -8.05 3.14 4.42
C TYR A 13 -6.88 3.52 5.33
N GLU A 14 -7.17 4.09 6.49
CA GLU A 14 -6.12 4.57 7.38
C GLU A 14 -5.16 3.48 7.84
N PRO A 15 -5.65 2.32 8.29
CA PRO A 15 -4.74 1.25 8.68
C PRO A 15 -3.85 0.79 7.54
N PHE A 16 -4.40 0.70 6.34
CA PHE A 16 -3.62 0.27 5.19
C PHE A 16 -2.61 1.33 4.79
N LYS A 17 -3.01 2.60 4.83
CA LYS A 17 -2.09 3.67 4.54
C LYS A 17 -0.94 3.65 5.53
N SER A 18 -1.25 3.53 6.81
CA SER A 18 -0.24 3.49 7.85
C SER A 18 0.71 2.31 7.65
N ALA A 19 0.17 1.15 7.32
CA ALA A 19 0.98 -0.04 7.11
C ALA A 19 1.93 0.15 5.92
N ILE A 20 1.42 0.71 4.84
CA ILE A 20 2.25 0.95 3.65
C ILE A 20 3.38 1.94 3.98
N LEU A 21 3.04 3.03 4.63
CA LEU A 21 4.04 4.04 4.96
C LEU A 21 5.08 3.49 5.92
N GLN A 22 4.64 2.71 6.89
CA GLN A 22 5.54 2.11 7.85
C GLN A 22 6.50 1.15 7.18
N SER A 23 5.99 0.35 6.25
CA SER A 23 6.82 -0.60 5.53
C SER A 23 7.86 0.12 4.68
N LEU A 24 7.45 1.14 3.94
CA LEU A 24 8.36 1.85 3.05
C LEU A 24 9.35 2.71 3.83
N LYS A 25 8.97 3.16 5.01
CA LYS A 25 9.85 3.97 5.80
C LYS A 25 11.10 3.24 6.23
N ARG A 26 11.03 1.92 6.33
CA ARG A 26 12.17 1.13 6.76
C ARG A 26 13.07 0.72 5.60
N SER A 27 12.73 1.14 4.39
CA SER A 27 13.47 0.68 3.23
C SER A 27 13.62 1.80 2.23
N LYS A 28 14.59 1.70 1.38
CA LYS A 28 14.78 2.68 0.34
C LYS A 28 13.89 2.39 -0.86
N GLY A 29 13.25 1.26 -0.87
CA GLY A 29 12.34 0.88 -1.93
C GLY A 29 12.00 -0.59 -1.82
N LYS A 30 10.79 -0.94 -2.23
CA LYS A 30 10.35 -2.33 -2.19
C LYS A 30 9.50 -2.61 -3.40
N THR A 31 9.54 -3.85 -3.86
CA THR A 31 8.61 -4.29 -4.90
C THR A 31 7.24 -4.38 -4.28
N PHE A 32 6.23 -4.46 -5.12
CA PHE A 32 4.86 -4.59 -4.59
C PHE A 32 4.71 -5.87 -3.78
N THR A 33 5.36 -6.94 -4.21
CA THR A 33 5.26 -8.22 -3.48
C THR A 33 5.80 -8.07 -2.06
N GLU A 34 6.96 -7.44 -1.92
CA GLU A 34 7.54 -7.24 -0.60
C GLU A 34 6.67 -6.33 0.25
N LEU A 35 6.17 -5.26 -0.35
CA LEU A 35 5.33 -4.33 0.35
C LEU A 35 4.03 -5.01 0.80
N SER A 36 3.43 -5.78 -0.10
CA SER A 36 2.19 -6.46 0.21
C SER A 36 2.37 -7.45 1.35
N ASP A 37 3.48 -8.18 1.36
CA ASP A 37 3.76 -9.12 2.44
C ASP A 37 3.83 -8.41 3.78
N ASP A 38 4.50 -7.26 3.81
CA ASP A 38 4.59 -6.50 5.06
C ASP A 38 3.22 -6.01 5.50
N VAL A 39 2.43 -5.52 4.55
CA VAL A 39 1.10 -5.02 4.87
C VAL A 39 0.21 -6.15 5.40
N VAL A 40 0.31 -7.32 4.79
CA VAL A 40 -0.47 -8.46 5.24
C VAL A 40 -0.13 -8.76 6.70
N LYS A 41 1.15 -8.76 7.05
CA LYS A 41 1.53 -9.05 8.42
C LYS A 41 1.01 -8.01 9.38
N ILE A 42 1.11 -6.74 9.00
CA ILE A 42 0.67 -5.66 9.87
C ILE A 42 -0.84 -5.67 10.06
N ILE A 43 -1.56 -5.84 8.95
CA ILE A 43 -3.01 -5.82 9.00
C ILE A 43 -3.55 -7.02 9.79
N LYS A 44 -2.99 -8.19 9.57
CA LYS A 44 -3.45 -9.36 10.29
C LYS A 44 -3.21 -9.24 11.77
N LYS A 45 -2.18 -8.53 12.14
CA LYS A 45 -1.89 -8.34 13.53
C LYS A 45 -2.90 -7.39 14.18
N LYS A 46 -3.33 -6.37 13.44
CA LYS A 46 -4.28 -5.41 13.97
C LYS A 46 -5.71 -5.86 13.82
N PHE A 47 -6.03 -6.55 12.74
CA PHE A 47 -7.38 -6.96 12.46
C PHE A 47 -7.38 -8.43 12.09
N SER A 48 -7.27 -9.27 13.09
CA SER A 48 -7.15 -10.71 12.85
C SER A 48 -8.35 -11.28 12.13
N GLU A 49 -9.50 -10.59 12.22
CA GLU A 49 -10.69 -11.08 11.55
C GLU A 49 -11.06 -10.31 10.32
N PHE A 50 -10.09 -9.64 9.73
CA PHE A 50 -10.36 -8.88 8.53
C PHE A 50 -10.78 -9.82 7.40
N ASN A 51 -11.91 -9.53 6.80
CA ASN A 51 -12.43 -10.37 5.78
C ASN A 51 -12.30 -9.78 4.43
N GLY A 52 -11.41 -9.20 3.97
CA GLY A 52 -11.25 -8.67 2.62
C GLY A 52 -9.96 -9.17 2.04
N SER A 53 -9.75 -8.86 0.78
CA SER A 53 -8.50 -9.19 0.14
C SER A 53 -7.48 -8.15 0.52
N ILE A 54 -6.56 -8.48 1.38
CA ILE A 54 -5.54 -7.56 1.82
C ILE A 54 -4.70 -7.06 0.64
N PRO A 55 -4.25 -7.93 -0.28
CA PRO A 55 -3.50 -7.42 -1.43
C PRO A 55 -4.30 -6.45 -2.29
N TRP A 56 -5.60 -6.68 -2.45
CA TRP A 56 -6.42 -5.78 -3.25
C TRP A 56 -6.52 -4.40 -2.60
N TYR A 57 -6.75 -4.37 -1.31
CA TYR A 57 -6.80 -3.10 -0.61
C TYR A 57 -5.43 -2.42 -0.60
N THR A 58 -4.37 -3.22 -0.50
CA THR A 58 -3.02 -2.68 -0.53
C THR A 58 -2.75 -1.95 -1.83
N ILE A 59 -3.08 -2.56 -2.96
CA ILE A 59 -2.80 -1.93 -4.24
C ILE A 59 -3.69 -0.72 -4.46
N SER A 60 -4.94 -0.78 -3.99
CA SER A 60 -5.85 0.35 -4.12
C SER A 60 -5.36 1.57 -3.34
N VAL A 61 -4.95 1.34 -2.10
CA VAL A 61 -4.45 2.43 -1.26
C VAL A 61 -3.11 2.93 -1.79
N LEU A 62 -2.26 2.01 -2.25
CA LEU A 62 -0.96 2.39 -2.80
C LEU A 62 -1.13 3.30 -4.01
N ARG A 63 -2.04 2.97 -4.90
CA ARG A 63 -2.27 3.80 -6.08
C ARG A 63 -2.78 5.18 -5.69
N ASP A 64 -3.61 5.24 -4.68
CA ASP A 64 -4.10 6.51 -4.19
C ASP A 64 -2.94 7.35 -3.64
N LEU A 65 -2.03 6.72 -2.91
CA LEU A 65 -0.87 7.41 -2.37
C LEU A 65 0.06 7.89 -3.48
N GLU A 66 0.17 7.12 -4.56
CA GLU A 66 0.95 7.54 -5.71
C GLU A 66 0.35 8.78 -6.33
N THR A 67 -0.97 8.79 -6.47
CA THR A 67 -1.67 9.92 -7.06
C THR A 67 -1.49 11.18 -6.21
N ARG A 68 -1.43 11.01 -4.91
CA ARG A 68 -1.28 12.14 -4.01
C ARG A 68 0.18 12.58 -3.85
N GLY A 69 1.09 11.86 -4.48
CA GLY A 69 2.50 12.21 -4.42
C GLY A 69 3.18 11.79 -3.13
N VAL A 70 2.59 10.87 -2.40
CA VAL A 70 3.17 10.37 -1.16
C VAL A 70 4.15 9.23 -1.45
N VAL A 71 3.83 8.44 -2.47
CA VAL A 71 4.66 7.31 -2.85
C VAL A 71 5.16 7.51 -4.27
N ASP A 72 6.39 7.17 -4.52
CA ASP A 72 7.00 7.30 -5.82
C ASP A 72 7.42 5.93 -6.30
N ASN A 73 7.61 5.79 -7.60
CA ASN A 73 8.05 4.54 -8.20
C ASN A 73 9.35 4.73 -8.95
N PHE A 74 10.13 3.70 -9.03
CA PHE A 74 11.33 3.71 -9.85
C PHE A 74 11.61 2.27 -10.25
N VAL A 75 12.47 2.12 -11.24
CA VAL A 75 12.82 0.77 -11.71
C VAL A 75 14.26 0.51 -11.35
N GLU A 76 14.50 -0.64 -10.75
CA GLU A 76 15.85 -1.02 -10.41
C GLU A 76 16.04 -2.47 -10.79
N LYS A 77 17.04 -2.76 -11.56
CA LYS A 77 17.34 -4.13 -12.02
C LYS A 77 16.12 -4.78 -12.65
N GLY A 78 15.37 -4.01 -13.42
CA GLY A 78 14.23 -4.53 -14.12
C GLY A 78 12.98 -4.71 -13.28
N LYS A 79 13.01 -4.28 -12.03
CA LYS A 79 11.86 -4.42 -11.14
C LYS A 79 11.32 -3.07 -10.75
N LYS A 80 10.00 -2.97 -10.74
CA LYS A 80 9.37 -1.74 -10.31
C LYS A 80 9.41 -1.68 -8.80
N MET A 81 9.95 -0.61 -8.27
CA MET A 81 10.07 -0.42 -6.84
C MET A 81 9.21 0.72 -6.38
N ASN A 82 8.77 0.67 -5.15
CA ASN A 82 7.97 1.72 -4.53
C ASN A 82 8.74 2.28 -3.35
N ARG A 83 8.65 3.59 -3.15
CA ARG A 83 9.32 4.21 -2.02
C ARG A 83 8.56 5.44 -1.61
N LEU A 84 8.84 5.93 -0.42
CA LEU A 84 8.22 7.16 0.03
C LEU A 84 8.85 8.32 -0.70
N LYS A 85 8.01 9.23 -1.15
CA LYS A 85 8.50 10.39 -1.82
C LYS A 85 8.79 11.43 -0.75
N LYS A 86 9.93 12.06 -0.86
CA LYS A 86 10.25 13.01 0.16
C LYS A 86 9.79 14.38 -0.13
#